data_b9e8b2cf48473ed40810e2a3be369842
#
_entry.id   b9e8b2cf48473ed40810e2a3be369842
#
_cell.length_a   1.000
_cell.length_b   1.000
_cell.length_c   1.000
_cell.angle_alpha   90.00
_cell.angle_beta   90.00
_cell.angle_gamma   90.00
#
_symmetry.space_group_name_H-M   'P 1'
#
loop_
_entity.id
_entity.type
_entity.pdbx_description
1 polymer ?
#
loop_
_entity_poly.entity_id
_entity_poly.type
_entity_poly.pdbx_seq_one_letter_code
_entity_poly.pdbx_strand_id
1 'polypeptide(L)'
;MKQFRIARNLSLNELSRLSGVSKAALSKLESGSSNPRVDTLDAIAGALRLPLGDLLGSNNERYPYLEKNAGYDGDYSQARKFRIGQGNVSEIWHLQMKPGAIINSPAHILGTYEHIMVHLGTLLLRISDDESIVLQPGDFYAFPGDVRHAYVCTDTAVSATVVMSYTVHG
;
A
#
# COMPACT_ATOMS: atom_id res chain seq x y z
N MET A 1 15.69 -3.31 -9.66
CA MET A 1 16.95 -3.06 -8.94
C MET A 1 17.64 -1.75 -9.36
N LYS A 2 18.02 -1.54 -10.63
CA LYS A 2 18.73 -0.34 -11.12
C LYS A 2 18.10 0.99 -10.69
N GLN A 3 16.79 1.10 -10.76
CA GLN A 3 16.05 2.31 -10.38
C GLN A 3 16.24 2.67 -8.89
N PHE A 4 16.19 1.68 -8.01
CA PHE A 4 16.41 1.87 -6.58
C PHE A 4 17.83 2.34 -6.25
N ARG A 5 18.83 1.81 -6.95
CA ARG A 5 20.23 2.25 -6.81
C ARG A 5 20.39 3.72 -7.26
N ILE A 6 19.87 4.06 -8.42
CA ILE A 6 19.95 5.43 -8.97
C ILE A 6 19.23 6.42 -8.05
N ALA A 7 18.04 6.08 -7.56
CA ALA A 7 17.27 6.93 -6.64
C ALA A 7 18.02 7.23 -5.33
N ARG A 8 19.02 6.39 -4.97
CA ARG A 8 19.90 6.59 -3.80
C ARG A 8 21.25 7.18 -4.15
N ASN A 9 21.43 7.62 -5.40
CA ASN A 9 22.70 8.14 -5.92
C ASN A 9 23.89 7.20 -5.72
N LEU A 10 23.66 5.88 -5.70
CA LEU A 10 24.70 4.89 -5.54
C LEU A 10 25.27 4.46 -6.90
N SER A 11 26.62 4.43 -6.99
CA SER A 11 27.31 3.74 -8.09
C SER A 11 27.23 2.23 -7.93
N LEU A 12 27.48 1.46 -9.00
CA LEU A 12 27.62 -0.01 -8.88
C LEU A 12 28.76 -0.43 -7.95
N ASN A 13 29.84 0.37 -7.86
CA ASN A 13 30.95 0.10 -6.96
C ASN A 13 30.53 0.26 -5.48
N GLU A 14 29.78 1.31 -5.18
CA GLU A 14 29.27 1.55 -3.82
C GLU A 14 28.27 0.50 -3.40
N LEU A 15 27.32 0.14 -4.30
CA LEU A 15 26.39 -0.94 -4.02
C LEU A 15 27.10 -2.27 -3.81
N SER A 16 28.14 -2.57 -4.58
CA SER A 16 28.98 -3.76 -4.40
C SER A 16 29.64 -3.78 -3.03
N ARG A 17 30.20 -2.65 -2.59
CA ARG A 17 30.83 -2.53 -1.27
C ARG A 17 29.80 -2.70 -0.12
N LEU A 18 28.62 -2.12 -0.28
CA LEU A 18 27.56 -2.16 0.75
C LEU A 18 26.89 -3.53 0.87
N SER A 19 26.67 -4.20 -0.27
CA SER A 19 25.96 -5.48 -0.31
C SER A 19 26.89 -6.70 -0.21
N GLY A 20 28.21 -6.53 -0.39
CA GLY A 20 29.13 -7.66 -0.53
C GLY A 20 29.01 -8.41 -1.86
N VAL A 21 28.12 -8.00 -2.75
CA VAL A 21 27.89 -8.64 -4.05
C VAL A 21 28.83 -8.04 -5.09
N SER A 22 29.51 -8.86 -5.87
CA SER A 22 30.48 -8.36 -6.87
C SER A 22 29.83 -7.43 -7.89
N LYS A 23 30.55 -6.41 -8.33
CA LYS A 23 30.13 -5.47 -9.36
C LYS A 23 29.68 -6.18 -10.65
N ALA A 24 30.37 -7.25 -11.05
CA ALA A 24 30.02 -8.03 -12.21
C ALA A 24 28.67 -8.73 -12.06
N ALA A 25 28.39 -9.29 -10.87
CA ALA A 25 27.09 -9.88 -10.55
C ALA A 25 25.97 -8.82 -10.54
N LEU A 26 26.21 -7.68 -9.92
CA LEU A 26 25.24 -6.56 -9.92
C LEU A 26 24.94 -6.07 -11.33
N SER A 27 25.95 -5.95 -12.20
CA SER A 27 25.79 -5.54 -13.59
C SER A 27 24.92 -6.52 -14.37
N LYS A 28 25.15 -7.83 -14.21
CA LYS A 28 24.34 -8.89 -14.83
C LYS A 28 22.89 -8.87 -14.31
N LEU A 29 22.70 -8.59 -13.03
CA LEU A 29 21.36 -8.44 -12.45
C LEU A 29 20.61 -7.23 -13.02
N GLU A 30 21.28 -6.09 -13.16
CA GLU A 30 20.68 -4.89 -13.72
C GLU A 30 20.34 -4.99 -15.21
N SER A 31 21.07 -5.86 -15.94
CA SER A 31 20.79 -6.16 -17.35
C SER A 31 19.76 -7.29 -17.54
N GLY A 32 19.27 -7.91 -16.45
CA GLY A 32 18.35 -9.05 -16.54
C GLY A 32 18.97 -10.35 -17.03
N SER A 33 20.32 -10.43 -17.10
CA SER A 33 21.05 -11.57 -17.66
C SER A 33 21.47 -12.61 -16.62
N SER A 34 20.98 -12.54 -15.40
CA SER A 34 21.23 -13.53 -14.34
C SER A 34 20.04 -13.73 -13.45
N ASN A 35 19.89 -14.93 -12.90
CA ASN A 35 18.91 -15.28 -11.90
C ASN A 35 19.62 -15.41 -10.54
N PRO A 36 19.53 -14.42 -9.64
CA PRO A 36 20.24 -14.43 -8.37
C PRO A 36 19.57 -15.39 -7.38
N ARG A 37 20.37 -15.86 -6.41
CA ARG A 37 19.85 -16.57 -5.24
C ARG A 37 19.17 -15.57 -4.30
N VAL A 38 18.25 -16.08 -3.47
CA VAL A 38 17.53 -15.28 -2.50
C VAL A 38 18.47 -14.52 -1.56
N ASP A 39 19.52 -15.19 -1.05
CA ASP A 39 20.53 -14.57 -0.18
C ASP A 39 21.22 -13.36 -0.85
N THR A 40 21.47 -13.45 -2.16
CA THR A 40 22.06 -12.33 -2.93
C THR A 40 21.09 -11.17 -3.05
N LEU A 41 19.80 -11.46 -3.26
CA LEU A 41 18.75 -10.44 -3.32
C LEU A 41 18.55 -9.77 -1.97
N ASP A 42 18.58 -10.54 -0.89
CA ASP A 42 18.46 -10.03 0.47
C ASP A 42 19.61 -9.10 0.83
N ALA A 43 20.85 -9.48 0.51
CA ALA A 43 22.04 -8.63 0.71
C ALA A 43 21.94 -7.30 -0.08
N ILE A 44 21.41 -7.35 -1.30
CA ILE A 44 21.18 -6.15 -2.13
C ILE A 44 20.06 -5.31 -1.54
N ALA A 45 18.95 -5.93 -1.10
CA ALA A 45 17.82 -5.26 -0.48
C ALA A 45 18.24 -4.52 0.79
N GLY A 46 19.02 -5.19 1.65
CA GLY A 46 19.61 -4.60 2.86
C GLY A 46 20.52 -3.40 2.55
N ALA A 47 21.41 -3.53 1.56
CA ALA A 47 22.28 -2.44 1.12
C ALA A 47 21.53 -1.25 0.55
N LEU A 48 20.39 -1.52 -0.10
CA LEU A 48 19.47 -0.51 -0.62
C LEU A 48 18.46 -0.03 0.43
N ARG A 49 18.47 -0.58 1.64
CA ARG A 49 17.51 -0.31 2.70
C ARG A 49 16.07 -0.47 2.20
N LEU A 50 15.78 -1.64 1.62
CA LEU A 50 14.49 -2.03 1.08
C LEU A 50 14.07 -3.37 1.67
N PRO A 51 12.77 -3.61 1.90
CA PRO A 51 12.27 -4.95 2.05
C PRO A 51 12.57 -5.79 0.79
N LEU A 52 12.94 -7.07 0.96
CA LEU A 52 13.20 -7.97 -0.16
C LEU A 52 12.01 -8.04 -1.15
N GLY A 53 10.79 -8.02 -0.63
CA GLY A 53 9.57 -8.00 -1.44
C GLY A 53 9.49 -6.81 -2.40
N ASP A 54 9.99 -5.65 -2.01
CA ASP A 54 10.00 -4.45 -2.86
C ASP A 54 11.05 -4.55 -3.97
N LEU A 55 12.16 -5.25 -3.70
CA LEU A 55 13.19 -5.52 -4.70
C LEU A 55 12.70 -6.51 -5.77
N LEU A 56 11.84 -7.46 -5.37
CA LEU A 56 11.25 -8.49 -6.24
C LEU A 56 9.96 -8.01 -6.92
N GLY A 57 9.23 -7.10 -6.29
CA GLY A 57 8.02 -6.51 -6.84
C GLY A 57 8.36 -5.56 -7.98
N SER A 58 7.80 -5.81 -9.15
CA SER A 58 7.79 -4.84 -10.23
C SER A 58 6.75 -3.76 -9.90
N ASN A 59 7.10 -2.75 -9.11
CA ASN A 59 6.37 -1.48 -9.13
C ASN A 59 6.67 -0.82 -10.49
N ASN A 60 6.09 -1.39 -11.56
CA ASN A 60 6.11 -0.83 -12.91
C ASN A 60 5.04 0.26 -13.06
N GLU A 61 4.77 1.01 -12.01
CA GLU A 61 3.91 2.17 -12.12
C GLU A 61 4.64 3.25 -12.89
N ARG A 62 4.28 3.36 -14.17
CA ARG A 62 4.79 4.40 -15.05
C ARG A 62 3.98 5.67 -14.81
N TYR A 63 4.63 6.76 -14.52
CA TYR A 63 3.99 8.07 -14.44
C TYR A 63 4.01 8.79 -15.79
N PRO A 64 2.95 9.53 -16.15
CA PRO A 64 1.68 9.68 -15.41
C PRO A 64 0.85 8.39 -15.44
N TYR A 65 0.13 8.11 -14.33
CA TYR A 65 -0.74 6.95 -14.18
C TYR A 65 -2.21 7.38 -14.21
N LEU A 66 -3.01 6.73 -15.03
CA LEU A 66 -4.45 6.94 -15.11
C LEU A 66 -5.17 5.59 -15.08
N GLU A 67 -5.99 5.37 -14.10
CA GLU A 67 -6.97 4.30 -14.05
C GLU A 67 -8.38 4.88 -14.23
N LYS A 68 -9.09 4.43 -15.26
CA LYS A 68 -10.49 4.84 -15.47
C LYS A 68 -11.41 4.04 -14.57
N ASN A 69 -12.47 4.68 -14.07
CA ASN A 69 -13.50 3.98 -13.32
C ASN A 69 -14.23 2.99 -14.25
N ALA A 70 -14.15 1.71 -13.91
CA ALA A 70 -14.79 0.62 -14.66
C ALA A 70 -16.17 0.21 -14.07
N GLY A 71 -16.63 0.91 -13.02
CA GLY A 71 -17.76 0.45 -12.23
C GLY A 71 -17.42 -0.77 -11.36
N TYR A 72 -18.40 -1.33 -10.69
CA TYR A 72 -18.25 -2.56 -9.91
C TYR A 72 -19.57 -3.33 -9.85
N ASP A 73 -19.46 -4.65 -9.79
CA ASP A 73 -20.57 -5.57 -9.52
C ASP A 73 -20.63 -5.90 -8.02
N GLY A 74 -21.82 -6.27 -7.51
CA GLY A 74 -21.99 -6.57 -6.09
C GLY A 74 -22.41 -5.35 -5.26
N ASP A 75 -22.36 -5.48 -3.93
CA ASP A 75 -22.86 -4.47 -3.00
C ASP A 75 -21.81 -3.42 -2.65
N TYR A 76 -20.55 -3.76 -2.77
CA TYR A 76 -19.44 -2.84 -2.52
C TYR A 76 -18.19 -3.18 -3.35
N SER A 77 -17.27 -2.23 -3.42
CA SER A 77 -15.93 -2.39 -3.97
C SER A 77 -14.91 -1.71 -3.05
N GLN A 78 -13.84 -2.42 -2.75
CA GLN A 78 -12.61 -1.88 -2.16
C GLN A 78 -11.47 -2.11 -3.13
N ALA A 79 -11.12 -1.09 -3.89
CA ALA A 79 -10.08 -1.18 -4.90
C ALA A 79 -8.84 -0.41 -4.48
N ARG A 80 -7.72 -1.12 -4.26
CA ARG A 80 -6.42 -0.45 -4.03
C ARG A 80 -5.99 0.24 -5.31
N LYS A 81 -5.86 1.56 -5.25
CA LYS A 81 -5.46 2.40 -6.37
C LYS A 81 -3.96 2.62 -6.43
N PHE A 82 -3.32 2.69 -5.28
CA PHE A 82 -1.90 3.00 -5.22
C PHE A 82 -1.25 2.49 -3.94
N ARG A 83 0.07 2.23 -3.98
CA ARG A 83 0.90 1.90 -2.82
C ARG A 83 2.16 2.74 -2.87
N ILE A 84 2.48 3.43 -1.78
CA ILE A 84 3.62 4.34 -1.63
C ILE A 84 4.48 3.85 -0.48
N GLY A 85 5.80 3.93 -0.64
CA GLY A 85 6.76 3.68 0.42
C GLY A 85 7.35 2.28 0.42
N GLN A 86 8.39 2.12 1.21
CA GLN A 86 9.23 0.93 1.24
C GLN A 86 9.52 0.43 2.67
N GLY A 87 9.37 1.23 3.68
CA GLY A 87 9.49 0.89 5.09
C GLY A 87 8.23 1.32 5.80
N ASN A 88 7.94 2.61 5.72
CA ASN A 88 6.60 3.13 5.99
C ASN A 88 5.81 3.05 4.72
N VAL A 89 4.73 2.29 4.73
CA VAL A 89 3.89 2.04 3.57
C VAL A 89 2.58 2.81 3.75
N SER A 90 2.14 3.44 2.67
CA SER A 90 0.78 3.97 2.54
C SER A 90 0.11 3.34 1.34
N GLU A 91 -1.09 2.84 1.54
CA GLU A 91 -1.94 2.32 0.47
C GLU A 91 -3.16 3.21 0.31
N ILE A 92 -3.45 3.60 -0.92
CA ILE A 92 -4.63 4.41 -1.25
C ILE A 92 -5.69 3.50 -1.84
N TRP A 93 -6.86 3.47 -1.21
CA TRP A 93 -8.00 2.65 -1.60
C TRP A 93 -9.19 3.52 -1.97
N HIS A 94 -9.91 3.11 -2.98
CA HIS A 94 -11.22 3.66 -3.30
C HIS A 94 -12.30 2.72 -2.77
N LEU A 95 -13.12 3.23 -1.87
CA LEU A 95 -14.26 2.55 -1.29
C LEU A 95 -15.54 3.03 -1.98
N GLN A 96 -16.33 2.09 -2.45
CA GLN A 96 -17.68 2.34 -3.00
C GLN A 96 -18.65 1.33 -2.40
N MET A 97 -19.82 1.79 -1.95
CA MET A 97 -20.83 0.95 -1.32
C MET A 97 -22.23 1.32 -1.82
N LYS A 98 -23.05 0.32 -2.05
CA LYS A 98 -24.49 0.49 -2.30
C LYS A 98 -25.26 0.60 -0.98
N PRO A 99 -26.46 1.19 -0.96
CA PRO A 99 -27.32 1.22 0.20
C PRO A 99 -27.53 -0.19 0.80
N GLY A 100 -27.44 -0.30 2.11
CA GLY A 100 -27.53 -1.56 2.85
C GLY A 100 -26.24 -2.38 2.92
N ALA A 101 -25.18 -1.99 2.22
CA ALA A 101 -23.91 -2.73 2.24
C ALA A 101 -23.18 -2.59 3.58
N ILE A 102 -22.56 -3.68 4.01
CA ILE A 102 -21.71 -3.75 5.21
C ILE A 102 -20.41 -4.43 4.83
N ILE A 103 -19.29 -3.81 5.19
CA ILE A 103 -17.96 -4.38 5.05
C ILE A 103 -17.38 -4.58 6.45
N ASN A 104 -17.22 -5.84 6.85
CA ASN A 104 -16.57 -6.18 8.11
C ASN A 104 -15.08 -6.39 7.85
N SER A 105 -14.24 -5.58 8.45
CA SER A 105 -12.79 -5.66 8.37
C SER A 105 -12.21 -6.27 9.63
N PRO A 106 -11.42 -7.35 9.53
CA PRO A 106 -10.64 -7.82 10.66
C PRO A 106 -9.58 -6.77 11.03
N ALA A 107 -9.03 -6.88 12.24
CA ALA A 107 -7.88 -6.07 12.64
C ALA A 107 -6.72 -6.28 11.65
N HIS A 108 -6.12 -5.19 11.19
CA HIS A 108 -4.90 -5.20 10.39
C HIS A 108 -3.66 -5.50 11.24
N ILE A 109 -2.49 -5.47 10.66
CA ILE A 109 -1.23 -5.63 11.40
C ILE A 109 -1.07 -4.50 12.43
N LEU A 110 -0.47 -4.83 13.57
CA LEU A 110 -0.25 -3.89 14.67
C LEU A 110 0.45 -2.60 14.17
N GLY A 111 -0.07 -1.46 14.59
CA GLY A 111 0.43 -0.14 14.20
C GLY A 111 -0.07 0.34 12.83
N THR A 112 -1.09 -0.32 12.27
CA THR A 112 -1.81 0.22 11.10
C THR A 112 -2.74 1.34 11.54
N TYR A 113 -2.71 2.44 10.79
CA TYR A 113 -3.69 3.53 10.87
C TYR A 113 -4.45 3.63 9.58
N GLU A 114 -5.75 3.86 9.69
CA GLU A 114 -6.61 4.20 8.56
C GLU A 114 -7.06 5.66 8.63
N HIS A 115 -7.06 6.28 7.46
CA HIS A 115 -7.50 7.64 7.25
C HIS A 115 -8.58 7.61 6.18
N ILE A 116 -9.78 8.06 6.51
CA ILE A 116 -10.91 8.01 5.58
C ILE A 116 -11.40 9.43 5.29
N MET A 117 -11.68 9.69 4.01
CA MET A 117 -12.33 10.91 3.54
C MET A 117 -13.56 10.52 2.73
N VAL A 118 -14.72 10.95 3.16
CA VAL A 118 -15.98 10.68 2.47
C VAL A 118 -16.20 11.72 1.37
N HIS A 119 -16.56 11.25 0.17
CA HIS A 119 -16.82 12.10 -0.98
C HIS A 119 -18.31 12.18 -1.30
N LEU A 120 -19.06 11.09 -1.05
CA LEU A 120 -20.48 10.96 -1.35
C LEU A 120 -21.16 10.05 -0.33
N GLY A 121 -22.40 10.37 0.01
CA GLY A 121 -23.22 9.58 0.91
C GLY A 121 -22.85 9.71 2.37
N THR A 122 -23.52 8.96 3.23
CA THR A 122 -23.28 8.92 4.68
C THR A 122 -22.72 7.57 5.05
N LEU A 123 -21.53 7.57 5.64
CA LEU A 123 -20.85 6.38 6.08
C LEU A 123 -20.93 6.25 7.62
N LEU A 124 -21.49 5.14 8.09
CA LEU A 124 -21.37 4.77 9.50
C LEU A 124 -20.13 3.87 9.67
N LEU A 125 -19.15 4.34 10.43
CA LEU A 125 -17.97 3.57 10.82
C LEU A 125 -18.21 3.02 12.22
N ARG A 126 -18.07 1.71 12.40
CA ARG A 126 -18.08 1.03 13.70
C ARG A 126 -16.67 0.58 14.01
N ILE A 127 -16.15 0.95 15.21
CA ILE A 127 -14.81 0.61 15.67
C ILE A 127 -14.97 -0.22 16.95
N SER A 128 -14.49 -1.46 16.93
CA SER A 128 -14.73 -2.42 18.02
C SER A 128 -16.23 -2.59 18.32
N ASP A 129 -16.59 -2.95 19.52
CA ASP A 129 -17.98 -3.26 19.88
C ASP A 129 -18.79 -2.04 20.35
N ASP A 130 -18.13 -0.96 20.75
CA ASP A 130 -18.77 0.14 21.50
C ASP A 130 -18.72 1.52 20.81
N GLU A 131 -17.92 1.69 19.77
CA GLU A 131 -17.74 3.01 19.14
C GLU A 131 -18.30 3.03 17.71
N SER A 132 -19.18 4.01 17.48
CA SER A 132 -19.71 4.25 16.13
C SER A 132 -19.66 5.75 15.81
N ILE A 133 -19.20 6.07 14.60
CA ILE A 133 -19.12 7.43 14.12
C ILE A 133 -19.81 7.55 12.76
N VAL A 134 -20.56 8.63 12.56
CA VAL A 134 -21.20 8.95 11.29
C VAL A 134 -20.36 9.98 10.57
N LEU A 135 -19.97 9.69 9.34
CA LEU A 135 -19.17 10.55 8.49
C LEU A 135 -19.99 11.03 7.30
N GLN A 136 -19.95 12.34 7.06
CA GLN A 136 -20.62 13.03 5.96
C GLN A 136 -19.62 13.38 4.85
N PRO A 137 -20.09 13.73 3.64
CA PRO A 137 -19.22 14.21 2.57
C PRO A 137 -18.36 15.42 3.02
N GLY A 138 -17.05 15.30 2.83
CA GLY A 138 -16.06 16.27 3.28
C GLY A 138 -15.43 15.98 4.63
N ASP A 139 -16.01 15.08 5.42
CA ASP A 139 -15.40 14.65 6.69
C ASP A 139 -14.14 13.82 6.44
N PHE A 140 -13.16 14.06 7.29
CA PHE A 140 -11.94 13.29 7.41
C PHE A 140 -11.84 12.69 8.81
N TYR A 141 -11.60 11.40 8.90
CA TYR A 141 -11.42 10.69 10.15
C TYR A 141 -10.22 9.76 10.10
N ALA A 142 -9.45 9.71 11.19
CA ALA A 142 -8.30 8.82 11.32
C ALA A 142 -8.47 7.95 12.57
N PHE A 143 -8.20 6.65 12.45
CA PHE A 143 -8.36 5.70 13.53
C PHE A 143 -7.32 4.57 13.45
N PRO A 144 -7.04 3.87 14.56
CA PRO A 144 -6.22 2.67 14.55
C PRO A 144 -6.90 1.56 13.73
N GLY A 145 -6.29 1.15 12.62
CA GLY A 145 -6.80 0.07 11.78
C GLY A 145 -6.45 -1.33 12.29
N ASP A 146 -5.64 -1.42 13.35
CA ASP A 146 -5.28 -2.68 14.01
C ASP A 146 -6.32 -3.16 15.02
N VAL A 147 -7.53 -2.62 14.94
CA VAL A 147 -8.72 -3.09 15.65
C VAL A 147 -9.80 -3.53 14.65
N ARG A 148 -10.72 -4.40 15.09
CA ARG A 148 -11.89 -4.78 14.28
C ARG A 148 -12.75 -3.55 14.01
N HIS A 149 -13.18 -3.38 12.78
CA HIS A 149 -14.03 -2.27 12.39
C HIS A 149 -14.97 -2.68 11.25
N ALA A 150 -16.00 -1.89 11.02
CA ALA A 150 -16.92 -2.11 9.91
C ALA A 150 -17.35 -0.79 9.27
N TYR A 151 -17.40 -0.79 7.95
CA TYR A 151 -18.02 0.28 7.16
C TYR A 151 -19.46 -0.11 6.86
N VAL A 152 -20.38 0.76 7.16
CA VAL A 152 -21.83 0.54 6.97
C VAL A 152 -22.41 1.66 6.13
N CYS A 153 -23.03 1.29 5.01
CA CYS A 153 -23.77 2.19 4.15
C CYS A 153 -25.26 1.97 4.41
N THR A 154 -25.97 2.96 4.95
CA THR A 154 -27.39 2.83 5.28
C THR A 154 -28.29 3.12 4.06
N ASP A 155 -28.45 4.38 3.73
CA ASP A 155 -29.53 4.84 2.85
C ASP A 155 -29.07 5.32 1.48
N THR A 156 -27.89 5.92 1.41
CA THR A 156 -27.36 6.52 0.18
C THR A 156 -26.00 5.91 -0.16
N ALA A 157 -25.77 5.65 -1.45
CA ALA A 157 -24.52 5.11 -1.90
C ALA A 157 -23.32 5.93 -1.39
N VAL A 158 -22.30 5.25 -0.92
CA VAL A 158 -21.09 5.86 -0.37
C VAL A 158 -19.95 5.78 -1.36
N SER A 159 -19.19 6.86 -1.46
CA SER A 159 -17.87 6.89 -2.08
C SER A 159 -16.88 7.56 -1.14
N ALA A 160 -15.76 6.90 -0.88
CA ALA A 160 -14.72 7.40 0.02
C ALA A 160 -13.32 7.01 -0.46
N THR A 161 -12.32 7.78 -0.04
CA THR A 161 -10.91 7.38 -0.11
C THR A 161 -10.47 6.91 1.26
N VAL A 162 -9.86 5.72 1.31
CA VAL A 162 -9.21 5.19 2.51
C VAL A 162 -7.72 5.13 2.27
N VAL A 163 -6.94 5.69 3.18
CA VAL A 163 -5.48 5.59 3.18
C VAL A 163 -5.05 4.76 4.38
N MET A 164 -4.49 3.60 4.11
CA MET A 164 -3.92 2.73 5.14
C MET A 164 -2.43 3.02 5.25
N SER A 165 -1.95 3.30 6.47
CA SER A 165 -0.54 3.57 6.76
C SER A 165 -0.03 2.57 7.79
N TYR A 166 1.09 1.91 7.50
CA TYR A 166 1.72 0.94 8.40
C TYR A 166 3.23 0.86 8.18
N THR A 167 3.94 0.37 9.19
CA THR A 167 5.39 0.14 9.10
C THR A 167 5.66 -1.33 8.87
N VAL A 168 6.41 -1.64 7.83
CA VAL A 168 6.93 -3.00 7.60
C VAL A 168 8.25 -3.12 8.35
N HIS A 169 8.21 -3.86 9.46
CA HIS A 169 9.43 -4.25 10.17
C HIS A 169 10.04 -5.44 9.42
N GLY A 170 11.25 -5.25 8.89
CA GLY A 170 12.06 -6.30 8.28
C GLY A 170 12.75 -7.15 9.33
#